data_5980ca0cc087cbf0b21fceab07fc4fad
#
_entry.id   5980ca0cc087cbf0b21fceab07fc4fad
#
_cell.length_a   1.000
_cell.length_b   1.000
_cell.length_c   1.000
_cell.angle_alpha   90.00
_cell.angle_beta   90.00
_cell.angle_gamma   90.00
#
_symmetry.space_group_name_H-M   'P 1'
#
loop_
_entity.id
_entity.type
_entity.pdbx_description
1 polymer ?
#
loop_
_entity_poly.entity_id
_entity_poly.type
_entity_poly.pdbx_seq_one_letter_code
_entity_poly.pdbx_strand_id
1 'polypeptide(L)'
;MKGDEKLCLMRILMKDKGLDAYIIPHGDQHNNEYIAEADERIKFISNFSGSNGIGLLTQDIALMWTDGRYYIQIERELYPGWKMKKMGEGEESLTDYVLSNLPKGSKIGMNFSLFTQGNANQMKSKLKEYTFIDDKDNLIDECWGNLKPKYSCNKVLILPTQFTGKTVLEKYKEVDEYIEDIIGPDKNYRMLINRLDDIAWLLNLRGNDIPYNPVFFSYALLYKTSEGFSTHLFVNKEKFNTPELNKYCTDNKIKLFDYEEILQELQNTPKGILNILDNKTINHRMYLEFTSTSKEIILLEEDIIENIKSVKNPVEIEGFRKANLKDSVALIKFFAWLEEELVTKNRKDLNEYEIGLKNKQVREEQENFMGESFAPICACGPNAAIIHYEQNENLHSDANKDLILLCDTGAQYKEGTTDITRTVHYGTPTKKEKEMYTRVLLGNLSLERLIFSEGYSLYGLDSVPRSYLYMVGEDYLHGTSHGVGHFLNVHEGPRGKKLKPGNIITNEPGYYERDAFGIRIENEVLVIKKGEKLLGFENLTYLPYERNLIDLDLISNDFKTYIDDFHKKVFEKLSPLLKDDQKALDYLERKTAPL
;
A
#
# COMPACT_ATOMS: atom_id res chain seq x y z
N MET A 1 6.03 26.41 -12.87
CA MET A 1 4.88 26.54 -13.81
C MET A 1 3.61 26.53 -12.99
N LYS A 2 2.69 27.48 -13.21
CA LYS A 2 1.40 27.53 -12.49
C LYS A 2 0.42 26.49 -13.07
N GLY A 3 -0.64 26.17 -12.34
CA GLY A 3 -1.61 25.15 -12.76
C GLY A 3 -2.31 25.46 -14.10
N ASP A 4 -2.69 26.72 -14.32
CA ASP A 4 -3.28 27.21 -15.57
C ASP A 4 -2.32 27.16 -16.75
N GLU A 5 -1.03 27.44 -16.52
CA GLU A 5 0.03 27.33 -17.54
C GLU A 5 0.23 25.88 -17.97
N LYS A 6 0.19 24.93 -17.01
CA LYS A 6 0.31 23.49 -17.27
C LYS A 6 -0.87 22.99 -18.13
N LEU A 7 -2.10 23.34 -17.77
CA LEU A 7 -3.30 22.98 -18.55
C LEU A 7 -3.26 23.58 -19.95
N CYS A 8 -2.84 24.83 -20.09
CA CYS A 8 -2.70 25.48 -21.39
C CYS A 8 -1.68 24.73 -22.27
N LEU A 9 -0.50 24.42 -21.74
CA LEU A 9 0.54 23.70 -22.48
C LEU A 9 0.07 22.29 -22.88
N MET A 10 -0.57 21.56 -21.97
CA MET A 10 -1.13 20.24 -22.29
C MET A 10 -2.13 20.29 -23.43
N ARG A 11 -3.03 21.27 -23.46
CA ARG A 11 -4.01 21.45 -24.53
C ARG A 11 -3.35 21.77 -25.87
N ILE A 12 -2.27 22.55 -25.88
CA ILE A 12 -1.45 22.80 -27.07
C ILE A 12 -0.85 21.48 -27.57
N LEU A 13 -0.18 20.73 -26.71
CA LEU A 13 0.44 19.44 -27.06
C LEU A 13 -0.59 18.42 -27.55
N MET A 14 -1.77 18.34 -26.91
CA MET A 14 -2.88 17.50 -27.40
C MET A 14 -3.33 17.89 -28.81
N LYS A 15 -3.48 19.19 -29.08
CA LYS A 15 -3.88 19.71 -30.41
C LYS A 15 -2.84 19.38 -31.47
N ASP A 16 -1.57 19.55 -31.17
CA ASP A 16 -0.46 19.26 -32.08
C ASP A 16 -0.41 17.77 -32.46
N LYS A 17 -0.76 16.87 -31.49
CA LYS A 17 -0.87 15.43 -31.73
C LYS A 17 -2.26 15.00 -32.27
N GLY A 18 -3.18 15.93 -32.45
CA GLY A 18 -4.54 15.67 -32.99
C GLY A 18 -5.38 14.81 -32.04
N LEU A 19 -5.25 15.01 -30.72
CA LEU A 19 -6.00 14.32 -29.68
C LEU A 19 -7.18 15.17 -29.20
N ASP A 20 -8.35 14.55 -29.12
CA ASP A 20 -9.57 15.17 -28.60
C ASP A 20 -9.64 15.09 -27.06
N ALA A 21 -9.09 14.04 -26.49
CA ALA A 21 -8.99 13.84 -25.05
C ALA A 21 -7.67 13.13 -24.67
N TYR A 22 -7.27 13.26 -23.40
CA TYR A 22 -6.10 12.58 -22.84
C TYR A 22 -6.43 12.01 -21.46
N ILE A 23 -6.12 10.73 -21.23
CA ILE A 23 -6.34 10.04 -19.96
C ILE A 23 -5.03 9.91 -19.21
N ILE A 24 -5.05 10.31 -17.93
CA ILE A 24 -3.90 10.36 -17.04
C ILE A 24 -4.18 9.47 -15.84
N PRO A 25 -3.66 8.23 -15.78
CA PRO A 25 -3.81 7.38 -14.60
C PRO A 25 -2.84 7.77 -13.51
N HIS A 26 -3.21 7.49 -12.25
CA HIS A 26 -2.22 7.33 -11.18
C HIS A 26 -1.42 6.04 -11.42
N GLY A 27 -0.14 6.04 -11.06
CA GLY A 27 0.72 4.85 -11.15
C GLY A 27 1.87 5.01 -12.13
N ASP A 28 2.68 3.96 -12.15
CA ASP A 28 3.84 3.80 -13.02
C ASP A 28 3.68 2.56 -13.94
N GLN A 29 4.72 2.25 -14.72
CA GLN A 29 4.72 1.11 -15.63
C GLN A 29 4.75 -0.26 -14.94
N HIS A 30 4.94 -0.31 -13.63
CA HIS A 30 4.94 -1.50 -12.79
C HIS A 30 3.64 -1.69 -12.00
N ASN A 31 2.69 -0.75 -12.15
CA ASN A 31 1.41 -0.75 -11.46
C ASN A 31 1.57 -0.67 -9.92
N ASN A 32 2.52 0.15 -9.46
CA ASN A 32 2.71 0.45 -8.04
C ASN A 32 1.64 1.44 -7.55
N GLU A 33 1.21 1.30 -6.29
CA GLU A 33 0.34 2.26 -5.59
C GLU A 33 1.16 3.48 -5.13
N TYR A 34 2.25 3.26 -4.41
CA TYR A 34 3.25 4.31 -4.16
C TYR A 34 4.24 4.33 -5.32
N ILE A 35 4.55 5.51 -5.79
CA ILE A 35 5.35 5.74 -7.00
C ILE A 35 6.54 6.63 -6.71
N ALA A 36 7.54 6.59 -7.58
CA ALA A 36 8.66 7.51 -7.49
C ALA A 36 8.21 8.94 -7.82
N GLU A 37 8.92 9.92 -7.27
CA GLU A 37 8.64 11.35 -7.53
C GLU A 37 8.63 11.68 -9.04
N ALA A 38 9.44 10.98 -9.84
CA ALA A 38 9.48 11.10 -11.30
C ALA A 38 8.18 10.60 -11.99
N ASP A 39 7.34 9.84 -11.31
CA ASP A 39 6.09 9.29 -11.82
C ASP A 39 4.84 10.00 -11.27
N GLU A 40 5.01 11.00 -10.42
CA GLU A 40 3.95 11.83 -9.82
C GLU A 40 3.25 12.76 -10.84
N ARG A 41 2.81 12.18 -11.97
CA ARG A 41 2.23 12.92 -13.11
C ARG A 41 0.92 13.59 -12.76
N ILE A 42 0.05 12.92 -12.01
CA ILE A 42 -1.21 13.50 -11.51
C ILE A 42 -0.92 14.70 -10.61
N LYS A 43 -0.01 14.56 -9.65
CA LYS A 43 0.41 15.65 -8.76
C LYS A 43 1.01 16.81 -9.55
N PHE A 44 1.88 16.52 -10.50
CA PHE A 44 2.45 17.57 -11.35
C PHE A 44 1.37 18.37 -12.07
N ILE A 45 0.42 17.72 -12.75
CA ILE A 45 -0.53 18.42 -13.64
C ILE A 45 -1.71 19.02 -12.89
N SER A 46 -2.16 18.41 -11.78
CA SER A 46 -3.38 18.78 -11.06
C SER A 46 -3.15 19.27 -9.62
N ASN A 47 -1.97 19.05 -9.04
CA ASN A 47 -1.61 19.22 -7.64
C ASN A 47 -2.24 18.18 -6.67
N PHE A 48 -3.02 17.24 -7.16
CA PHE A 48 -3.58 16.17 -6.35
C PHE A 48 -2.52 15.12 -6.03
N SER A 49 -2.28 14.86 -4.74
CA SER A 49 -1.22 13.98 -4.23
C SER A 49 -1.70 12.60 -3.76
N GLY A 50 -3.00 12.31 -3.84
CA GLY A 50 -3.55 11.03 -3.40
C GLY A 50 -3.05 9.82 -4.22
N SER A 51 -2.98 8.65 -3.59
CA SER A 51 -2.41 7.43 -4.19
C SER A 51 -3.37 6.70 -5.15
N ASN A 52 -4.55 7.23 -5.41
CA ASN A 52 -5.48 6.68 -6.40
C ASN A 52 -6.25 7.79 -7.11
N GLY A 53 -6.18 7.79 -8.45
CA GLY A 53 -6.89 8.75 -9.26
C GLY A 53 -6.72 8.51 -10.75
N ILE A 54 -7.65 9.05 -11.53
CA ILE A 54 -7.56 9.06 -12.99
C ILE A 54 -8.09 10.37 -13.52
N GLY A 55 -7.25 11.08 -14.29
CA GLY A 55 -7.58 12.35 -14.93
C GLY A 55 -8.10 12.18 -16.33
N LEU A 56 -9.04 13.03 -16.73
CA LEU A 56 -9.46 13.23 -18.13
C LEU A 56 -9.30 14.69 -18.48
N LEU A 57 -8.54 14.96 -19.54
CA LEU A 57 -8.33 16.30 -20.07
C LEU A 57 -8.87 16.39 -21.50
N THR A 58 -9.65 17.43 -21.78
CA THR A 58 -10.04 17.84 -23.15
C THR A 58 -9.61 19.29 -23.40
N GLN A 59 -9.92 19.85 -24.57
CA GLN A 59 -9.61 21.26 -24.85
C GLN A 59 -10.28 22.23 -23.86
N ASP A 60 -11.42 21.85 -23.28
CA ASP A 60 -12.22 22.74 -22.43
C ASP A 60 -12.36 22.27 -20.98
N ILE A 61 -12.16 20.97 -20.71
CA ILE A 61 -12.49 20.34 -19.43
C ILE A 61 -11.27 19.64 -18.85
N ALA A 62 -11.13 19.67 -17.52
CA ALA A 62 -10.18 18.90 -16.75
C ALA A 62 -10.91 18.26 -15.55
N LEU A 63 -10.98 16.94 -15.52
CA LEU A 63 -11.67 16.15 -14.51
C LEU A 63 -10.72 15.18 -13.82
N MET A 64 -10.89 14.98 -12.53
CA MET A 64 -10.13 14.03 -11.73
C MET A 64 -11.08 13.14 -10.93
N TRP A 65 -11.10 11.84 -11.22
CA TRP A 65 -11.78 10.82 -10.42
C TRP A 65 -10.87 10.32 -9.33
N THR A 66 -11.41 10.18 -8.11
CA THR A 66 -10.74 9.54 -6.97
C THR A 66 -11.75 8.86 -6.06
N ASP A 67 -11.27 8.00 -5.15
CA ASP A 67 -12.11 7.26 -4.18
C ASP A 67 -12.32 8.01 -2.86
N GLY A 68 -13.12 7.43 -1.97
CA GLY A 68 -13.59 8.06 -0.74
C GLY A 68 -12.51 8.47 0.25
N ARG A 69 -11.32 7.87 0.18
CA ARG A 69 -10.19 8.23 1.04
C ARG A 69 -9.72 9.67 0.81
N TYR A 70 -9.94 10.20 -0.40
CA TYR A 70 -9.35 11.45 -0.87
C TYR A 70 -10.34 12.57 -1.13
N TYR A 71 -11.66 12.41 -0.88
CA TYR A 71 -12.65 13.44 -1.20
C TYR A 71 -12.37 14.79 -0.51
N ILE A 72 -11.93 14.78 0.75
CA ILE A 72 -11.61 16.02 1.47
C ILE A 72 -10.28 16.60 0.97
N GLN A 73 -9.28 15.75 0.75
CA GLN A 73 -7.96 16.15 0.32
C GLN A 73 -7.97 16.81 -1.07
N ILE A 74 -8.61 16.18 -2.04
CA ILE A 74 -8.65 16.65 -3.43
C ILE A 74 -9.35 18.03 -3.56
N GLU A 75 -10.37 18.30 -2.71
CA GLU A 75 -11.03 19.61 -2.68
C GLU A 75 -10.08 20.75 -2.23
N ARG A 76 -9.08 20.42 -1.42
CA ARG A 76 -8.08 21.38 -0.93
C ARG A 76 -6.89 21.55 -1.87
N GLU A 77 -6.56 20.52 -2.66
CA GLU A 77 -5.33 20.45 -3.43
C GLU A 77 -5.47 20.87 -4.89
N LEU A 78 -6.58 20.54 -5.55
CA LEU A 78 -6.72 20.74 -7.00
C LEU A 78 -6.42 22.18 -7.43
N TYR A 79 -5.58 22.31 -8.45
CA TYR A 79 -5.43 23.60 -9.14
C TYR A 79 -6.76 24.09 -9.73
N PRO A 80 -6.98 25.42 -9.78
CA PRO A 80 -8.11 26.00 -10.52
C PRO A 80 -8.20 25.46 -11.95
N GLY A 81 -9.41 25.15 -12.38
CA GLY A 81 -9.68 24.57 -13.72
C GLY A 81 -9.89 23.05 -13.70
N TRP A 82 -9.45 22.35 -12.68
CA TRP A 82 -9.80 20.96 -12.43
C TRP A 82 -11.10 20.82 -11.62
N LYS A 83 -11.83 19.72 -11.86
CA LYS A 83 -13.03 19.38 -11.09
C LYS A 83 -12.95 17.93 -10.64
N MET A 84 -13.26 17.70 -9.36
CA MET A 84 -13.37 16.37 -8.79
C MET A 84 -14.60 15.63 -9.33
N LYS A 85 -14.43 14.34 -9.55
CA LYS A 85 -15.47 13.32 -9.75
C LYS A 85 -15.24 12.20 -8.73
N LYS A 86 -16.31 11.64 -8.21
CA LYS A 86 -16.23 10.53 -7.26
C LYS A 86 -16.13 9.19 -7.97
N MET A 87 -15.29 8.29 -7.45
CA MET A 87 -15.32 6.87 -7.80
C MET A 87 -16.20 6.14 -6.80
N GLY A 88 -17.03 5.21 -7.26
CA GLY A 88 -17.85 4.38 -6.40
C GLY A 88 -19.07 3.84 -7.10
N GLU A 89 -19.80 2.97 -6.41
CA GLU A 89 -21.06 2.44 -6.90
C GLU A 89 -22.12 3.55 -6.99
N GLY A 90 -22.78 3.63 -8.13
CA GLY A 90 -23.78 4.69 -8.39
C GLY A 90 -23.23 6.02 -8.88
N GLU A 91 -21.90 6.20 -8.92
CA GLU A 91 -21.24 7.39 -9.44
C GLU A 91 -20.91 7.25 -10.94
N GLU A 92 -20.84 8.39 -11.66
CA GLU A 92 -20.48 8.41 -13.08
C GLU A 92 -19.00 8.07 -13.29
N SER A 93 -18.72 6.92 -13.89
CA SER A 93 -17.34 6.54 -14.20
C SER A 93 -16.74 7.39 -15.34
N LEU A 94 -15.39 7.37 -15.46
CA LEU A 94 -14.69 8.03 -16.59
C LEU A 94 -15.22 7.54 -17.95
N THR A 95 -15.47 6.23 -18.09
CA THR A 95 -16.00 5.67 -19.34
C THR A 95 -17.42 6.12 -19.64
N ASP A 96 -18.28 6.23 -18.62
CA ASP A 96 -19.66 6.73 -18.78
C ASP A 96 -19.67 8.20 -19.16
N TYR A 97 -18.77 8.99 -18.55
CA TYR A 97 -18.57 10.40 -18.92
C TYR A 97 -18.12 10.56 -20.38
N VAL A 98 -17.15 9.76 -20.84
CA VAL A 98 -16.68 9.77 -22.23
C VAL A 98 -17.83 9.44 -23.19
N LEU A 99 -18.59 8.38 -22.91
CA LEU A 99 -19.75 7.98 -23.74
C LEU A 99 -20.82 9.07 -23.84
N SER A 100 -21.04 9.83 -22.77
CA SER A 100 -22.10 10.84 -22.69
C SER A 100 -21.68 12.21 -23.25
N ASN A 101 -20.39 12.54 -23.24
CA ASN A 101 -19.91 13.89 -23.47
C ASN A 101 -18.95 14.05 -24.65
N LEU A 102 -18.25 13.00 -25.11
CA LEU A 102 -17.33 13.10 -26.23
C LEU A 102 -17.98 12.61 -27.52
N PRO A 103 -17.74 13.26 -28.67
CA PRO A 103 -18.21 12.77 -29.96
C PRO A 103 -17.66 11.38 -30.28
N LYS A 104 -18.49 10.51 -30.87
CA LYS A 104 -18.04 9.22 -31.38
C LYS A 104 -16.93 9.40 -32.42
N GLY A 105 -15.94 8.53 -32.38
CA GLY A 105 -14.76 8.61 -33.22
C GLY A 105 -13.65 9.49 -32.69
N SER A 106 -13.85 10.18 -31.55
CA SER A 106 -12.80 10.98 -30.91
C SER A 106 -11.54 10.16 -30.64
N LYS A 107 -10.38 10.82 -30.80
CA LYS A 107 -9.06 10.26 -30.53
C LYS A 107 -8.67 10.54 -29.10
N ILE A 108 -8.51 9.48 -28.33
CA ILE A 108 -8.16 9.53 -26.91
C ILE A 108 -6.70 9.11 -26.75
N GLY A 109 -5.84 10.05 -26.34
CA GLY A 109 -4.45 9.77 -26.00
C GLY A 109 -4.32 9.16 -24.63
N MET A 110 -3.42 8.20 -24.47
CA MET A 110 -3.01 7.64 -23.19
C MET A 110 -1.67 6.89 -23.32
N ASN A 111 -0.88 6.84 -22.27
CA ASN A 111 0.34 6.06 -22.29
C ASN A 111 0.04 4.59 -21.94
N PHE A 112 0.19 3.67 -22.88
CA PHE A 112 -0.16 2.26 -22.69
C PHE A 112 0.72 1.54 -21.67
N SER A 113 1.89 2.07 -21.33
CA SER A 113 2.73 1.49 -20.27
C SER A 113 2.17 1.72 -18.86
N LEU A 114 1.27 2.70 -18.69
CA LEU A 114 0.69 3.06 -17.38
C LEU A 114 -0.65 2.37 -17.10
N PHE A 115 -1.08 1.45 -17.95
CA PHE A 115 -2.32 0.68 -17.78
C PHE A 115 -1.99 -0.80 -17.82
N THR A 116 -2.58 -1.57 -16.91
CA THR A 116 -2.52 -3.03 -17.04
C THR A 116 -3.30 -3.48 -18.26
N GLN A 117 -2.96 -4.65 -18.79
CA GLN A 117 -3.68 -5.25 -19.93
C GLN A 117 -5.18 -5.42 -19.60
N GLY A 118 -5.50 -5.85 -18.40
CA GLY A 118 -6.89 -6.00 -17.95
C GLY A 118 -7.66 -4.67 -17.97
N ASN A 119 -7.09 -3.61 -17.39
CA ASN A 119 -7.70 -2.28 -17.34
C ASN A 119 -7.85 -1.67 -18.74
N ALA A 120 -6.82 -1.79 -19.58
CA ALA A 120 -6.87 -1.29 -20.96
C ALA A 120 -7.95 -2.01 -21.78
N ASN A 121 -8.08 -3.34 -21.66
CA ASN A 121 -9.12 -4.11 -22.33
C ASN A 121 -10.52 -3.73 -21.86
N GLN A 122 -10.72 -3.60 -20.54
CA GLN A 122 -12.01 -3.19 -19.99
C GLN A 122 -12.43 -1.82 -20.53
N MET A 123 -11.53 -0.85 -20.51
CA MET A 123 -11.79 0.50 -21.05
C MET A 123 -12.09 0.46 -22.55
N LYS A 124 -11.24 -0.18 -23.35
CA LYS A 124 -11.44 -0.31 -24.81
C LYS A 124 -12.71 -1.05 -25.18
N SER A 125 -13.11 -2.06 -24.38
CA SER A 125 -14.34 -2.82 -24.61
C SER A 125 -15.62 -1.99 -24.40
N LYS A 126 -15.59 -1.03 -23.46
CA LYS A 126 -16.69 -0.08 -23.23
C LYS A 126 -16.70 1.05 -24.27
N LEU A 127 -15.53 1.50 -24.68
CA LEU A 127 -15.34 2.65 -25.58
C LEU A 127 -14.98 2.24 -27.01
N LYS A 128 -15.69 1.25 -27.60
CA LYS A 128 -15.41 0.68 -28.93
C LYS A 128 -15.52 1.67 -30.09
N GLU A 129 -16.28 2.74 -29.89
CA GLU A 129 -16.51 3.76 -30.92
C GLU A 129 -15.45 4.89 -30.89
N TYR A 130 -14.43 4.75 -30.03
CA TYR A 130 -13.34 5.72 -29.87
C TYR A 130 -12.00 5.12 -30.32
N THR A 131 -11.08 5.99 -30.75
CA THR A 131 -9.74 5.58 -31.17
C THR A 131 -8.73 5.88 -30.06
N PHE A 132 -8.10 4.85 -29.51
CA PHE A 132 -7.04 5.01 -28.52
C PHE A 132 -5.68 5.17 -29.21
N ILE A 133 -4.97 6.23 -28.85
CA ILE A 133 -3.63 6.54 -29.36
C ILE A 133 -2.60 6.31 -28.25
N ASP A 134 -1.62 5.43 -28.50
CA ASP A 134 -0.51 5.21 -27.58
C ASP A 134 0.48 6.38 -27.61
N ASP A 135 0.48 7.17 -26.57
CA ASP A 135 1.44 8.26 -26.38
C ASP A 135 2.70 7.74 -25.66
N LYS A 136 3.65 7.25 -26.46
CA LYS A 136 4.88 6.60 -25.95
C LYS A 136 5.74 7.52 -25.11
N ASP A 137 5.82 8.77 -25.46
CA ASP A 137 6.69 9.77 -24.81
C ASP A 137 6.04 10.40 -23.59
N ASN A 138 4.73 10.23 -23.42
CA ASN A 138 3.88 10.78 -22.37
C ASN A 138 3.82 12.32 -22.37
N LEU A 139 2.70 12.88 -22.84
CA LEU A 139 2.49 14.33 -22.89
C LEU A 139 2.70 15.05 -21.56
N ILE A 140 2.43 14.40 -20.43
CA ILE A 140 2.71 14.99 -19.12
C ILE A 140 4.21 15.14 -18.90
N ASP A 141 5.01 14.13 -19.28
CA ASP A 141 6.46 14.18 -19.16
C ASP A 141 7.06 15.24 -20.09
N GLU A 142 6.51 15.39 -21.29
CA GLU A 142 6.86 16.46 -22.23
C GLU A 142 6.53 17.84 -21.65
N CYS A 143 5.35 17.99 -21.04
CA CYS A 143 4.95 19.21 -20.33
C CYS A 143 5.84 19.51 -19.11
N TRP A 144 6.28 18.48 -18.39
CA TRP A 144 7.15 18.58 -17.20
C TRP A 144 8.58 19.01 -17.61
N GLY A 145 9.05 18.47 -18.72
CA GLY A 145 10.33 18.81 -19.31
C GLY A 145 11.51 18.60 -18.35
N ASN A 146 12.42 19.56 -18.32
CA ASN A 146 13.63 19.49 -17.48
C ASN A 146 13.38 19.58 -15.96
N LEU A 147 12.15 19.88 -15.55
CA LEU A 147 11.77 19.93 -14.13
C LEU A 147 11.37 18.56 -13.59
N LYS A 148 11.22 17.55 -14.47
CA LYS A 148 10.90 16.18 -14.05
C LYS A 148 12.05 15.62 -13.18
N PRO A 149 11.77 15.09 -11.96
CA PRO A 149 12.77 14.47 -11.12
C PRO A 149 13.46 13.29 -11.82
N LYS A 150 14.66 12.97 -11.39
CA LYS A 150 15.38 11.78 -11.86
C LYS A 150 15.06 10.59 -10.98
N TYR A 151 15.04 9.41 -11.59
CA TYR A 151 14.93 8.16 -10.83
C TYR A 151 16.16 7.94 -9.94
N SER A 152 15.92 7.32 -8.79
CA SER A 152 16.97 6.91 -7.86
C SER A 152 17.92 5.90 -8.48
N CYS A 153 19.19 5.94 -8.07
CA CYS A 153 20.21 4.94 -8.40
C CYS A 153 20.80 4.31 -7.12
N ASN A 154 19.97 4.09 -6.10
CA ASN A 154 20.39 3.48 -4.85
C ASN A 154 20.79 2.02 -5.06
N LYS A 155 21.70 1.52 -4.22
CA LYS A 155 22.17 0.13 -4.24
C LYS A 155 21.04 -0.82 -3.84
N VAL A 156 21.06 -2.00 -4.44
CA VAL A 156 20.20 -3.12 -4.04
C VAL A 156 20.80 -3.81 -2.81
N LEU A 157 19.93 -4.29 -1.93
CA LEU A 157 20.24 -5.02 -0.71
C LEU A 157 19.87 -6.50 -0.87
N ILE A 158 20.76 -7.41 -0.49
CA ILE A 158 20.46 -8.83 -0.33
C ILE A 158 19.79 -9.02 1.04
N LEU A 159 18.59 -9.61 1.05
CA LEU A 159 17.92 -10.00 2.29
C LEU A 159 18.24 -11.47 2.60
N PRO A 160 19.03 -11.76 3.64
CA PRO A 160 19.45 -13.12 3.97
C PRO A 160 18.30 -14.06 4.31
N THR A 161 18.49 -15.36 4.09
CA THR A 161 17.50 -16.42 4.35
C THR A 161 17.07 -16.52 5.81
N GLN A 162 17.86 -16.03 6.75
CA GLN A 162 17.45 -15.92 8.16
C GLN A 162 16.23 -15.00 8.35
N PHE A 163 15.95 -14.08 7.41
CA PHE A 163 14.76 -13.23 7.40
C PHE A 163 13.69 -13.76 6.43
N THR A 164 14.10 -14.27 5.26
CA THR A 164 13.15 -14.68 4.21
C THR A 164 12.66 -16.13 4.34
N GLY A 165 13.35 -16.96 5.12
CA GLY A 165 12.98 -18.35 5.37
C GLY A 165 13.18 -19.30 4.19
N LYS A 166 13.34 -18.78 2.96
CA LYS A 166 13.48 -19.56 1.74
C LYS A 166 14.55 -18.97 0.84
N THR A 167 15.31 -19.85 0.19
CA THR A 167 16.24 -19.48 -0.88
C THR A 167 15.48 -19.09 -2.16
N VAL A 168 16.18 -18.44 -3.09
CA VAL A 168 15.63 -18.11 -4.41
C VAL A 168 15.17 -19.37 -5.16
N LEU A 169 15.96 -20.45 -5.09
CA LEU A 169 15.62 -21.71 -5.76
C LEU A 169 14.35 -22.37 -5.18
N GLU A 170 14.15 -22.30 -3.87
CA GLU A 170 12.92 -22.82 -3.24
C GLU A 170 11.71 -22.02 -3.71
N LYS A 171 11.81 -20.70 -3.81
CA LYS A 171 10.75 -19.85 -4.35
C LYS A 171 10.47 -20.12 -5.83
N TYR A 172 11.49 -20.36 -6.65
CA TYR A 172 11.30 -20.75 -8.04
C TYR A 172 10.49 -22.06 -8.16
N LYS A 173 10.75 -23.03 -7.29
CA LYS A 173 10.01 -24.30 -7.28
C LYS A 173 8.54 -24.10 -6.89
N GLU A 174 8.26 -23.23 -5.93
CA GLU A 174 6.87 -22.93 -5.55
C GLU A 174 6.09 -22.25 -6.69
N VAL A 175 6.74 -21.34 -7.41
CA VAL A 175 6.13 -20.73 -8.61
C VAL A 175 5.91 -21.78 -9.69
N ASP A 176 6.87 -22.68 -9.88
CA ASP A 176 6.79 -23.76 -10.86
C ASP A 176 5.65 -24.74 -10.56
N GLU A 177 5.48 -25.16 -9.30
CA GLU A 177 4.36 -26.01 -8.88
C GLU A 177 3.01 -25.39 -9.27
N TYR A 178 2.82 -24.08 -9.05
CA TYR A 178 1.62 -23.36 -9.49
C TYR A 178 1.45 -23.35 -11.01
N ILE A 179 2.54 -23.17 -11.74
CA ILE A 179 2.53 -23.12 -13.20
C ILE A 179 2.25 -24.51 -13.76
N GLU A 180 2.84 -25.57 -13.21
CA GLU A 180 2.61 -26.94 -13.64
C GLU A 180 1.15 -27.39 -13.49
N ASP A 181 0.45 -26.90 -12.47
CA ASP A 181 -1.00 -27.13 -12.31
C ASP A 181 -1.82 -26.55 -13.48
N ILE A 182 -1.30 -25.53 -14.15
CA ILE A 182 -2.00 -24.84 -15.26
C ILE A 182 -1.60 -25.43 -16.63
N ILE A 183 -0.29 -25.64 -16.85
CA ILE A 183 0.23 -26.01 -18.18
C ILE A 183 0.62 -27.49 -18.31
N GLY A 184 0.58 -28.23 -17.20
CA GLY A 184 1.08 -29.59 -17.09
C GLY A 184 2.59 -29.67 -16.79
N PRO A 185 3.05 -30.82 -16.28
CA PRO A 185 4.45 -31.00 -15.86
C PRO A 185 5.44 -30.98 -17.02
N ASP A 186 6.71 -30.81 -16.69
CA ASP A 186 7.85 -30.91 -17.60
C ASP A 186 7.83 -29.96 -18.82
N LYS A 187 7.11 -28.86 -18.74
CA LYS A 187 7.11 -27.84 -19.79
C LYS A 187 8.25 -26.82 -19.60
N ASN A 188 8.86 -26.42 -20.70
CA ASN A 188 9.74 -25.28 -20.73
C ASN A 188 8.91 -24.00 -20.86
N TYR A 189 9.17 -23.01 -20.02
CA TYR A 189 8.46 -21.72 -20.06
C TYR A 189 9.38 -20.56 -19.68
N ARG A 190 8.92 -19.36 -20.01
CA ARG A 190 9.38 -18.12 -19.39
C ARG A 190 8.17 -17.33 -18.89
N MET A 191 8.27 -16.81 -17.69
CA MET A 191 7.25 -15.97 -17.05
C MET A 191 7.75 -14.54 -16.92
N LEU A 192 7.01 -13.59 -17.46
CA LEU A 192 7.27 -12.16 -17.22
C LEU A 192 6.71 -11.75 -15.86
N ILE A 193 7.57 -11.14 -15.04
CA ILE A 193 7.22 -10.55 -13.76
C ILE A 193 7.41 -9.04 -13.89
N ASN A 194 6.30 -8.30 -13.72
CA ASN A 194 6.23 -6.86 -13.92
C ASN A 194 6.23 -6.08 -12.61
N ARG A 195 5.65 -6.62 -11.53
CA ARG A 195 5.55 -5.95 -10.24
C ARG A 195 6.89 -5.97 -9.51
N LEU A 196 7.28 -4.83 -8.96
CA LEU A 196 8.57 -4.67 -8.29
C LEU A 196 8.66 -5.45 -6.98
N ASP A 197 7.57 -5.52 -6.22
CA ASP A 197 7.50 -6.27 -4.96
C ASP A 197 7.57 -7.80 -5.19
N ASP A 198 7.01 -8.30 -6.30
CA ASP A 198 7.11 -9.69 -6.69
C ASP A 198 8.55 -10.08 -7.06
N ILE A 199 9.22 -9.23 -7.83
CA ILE A 199 10.63 -9.40 -8.20
C ILE A 199 11.52 -9.37 -6.95
N ALA A 200 11.30 -8.40 -6.08
CA ALA A 200 12.05 -8.23 -4.84
C ALA A 200 11.86 -9.44 -3.90
N TRP A 201 10.62 -9.93 -3.76
CA TRP A 201 10.32 -11.13 -2.98
C TRP A 201 10.96 -12.37 -3.58
N LEU A 202 10.76 -12.62 -4.89
CA LEU A 202 11.25 -13.82 -5.57
C LEU A 202 12.75 -13.97 -5.49
N LEU A 203 13.48 -12.85 -5.66
CA LEU A 203 14.94 -12.83 -5.70
C LEU A 203 15.60 -12.56 -4.35
N ASN A 204 14.84 -12.45 -3.25
CA ASN A 204 15.37 -12.07 -1.93
C ASN A 204 16.21 -10.77 -1.97
N LEU A 205 15.79 -9.82 -2.79
CA LEU A 205 16.44 -8.52 -2.96
C LEU A 205 15.53 -7.40 -2.47
N ARG A 206 16.10 -6.31 -2.00
CA ARG A 206 15.38 -5.10 -1.61
C ARG A 206 16.08 -3.88 -2.19
N GLY A 207 15.34 -2.82 -2.43
CA GLY A 207 15.84 -1.56 -2.93
C GLY A 207 15.27 -0.37 -2.17
N ASN A 208 15.40 0.81 -2.76
CA ASN A 208 14.92 2.06 -2.19
C ASN A 208 14.67 3.06 -3.32
N ASP A 209 14.00 2.63 -4.39
CA ASP A 209 13.73 3.49 -5.55
C ASP A 209 12.39 4.22 -5.43
N ILE A 210 11.48 3.69 -4.63
CA ILE A 210 10.17 4.26 -4.34
C ILE A 210 10.12 4.57 -2.84
N PRO A 211 9.67 5.78 -2.44
CA PRO A 211 9.50 6.10 -1.03
C PRO A 211 8.68 5.02 -0.31
N TYR A 212 9.10 4.65 0.90
CA TYR A 212 8.45 3.67 1.77
C TYR A 212 8.45 2.20 1.30
N ASN A 213 8.57 1.95 -0.01
CA ASN A 213 8.58 0.62 -0.59
C ASN A 213 10.02 0.14 -0.82
N PRO A 214 10.45 -0.96 -0.17
CA PRO A 214 11.81 -1.46 -0.31
C PRO A 214 12.02 -2.24 -1.62
N VAL A 215 11.72 -1.61 -2.74
CA VAL A 215 11.77 -2.16 -4.11
C VAL A 215 12.74 -1.39 -4.99
N PHE A 216 13.05 -1.94 -6.15
CA PHE A 216 13.93 -1.32 -7.14
C PHE A 216 13.35 -1.51 -8.54
N PHE A 217 13.49 -0.49 -9.40
CA PHE A 217 13.00 -0.56 -10.78
C PHE A 217 13.66 -1.69 -11.55
N SER A 218 12.86 -2.66 -11.96
CA SER A 218 13.31 -3.84 -12.70
C SER A 218 12.16 -4.55 -13.38
N TYR A 219 12.47 -5.31 -14.43
CA TYR A 219 11.62 -6.38 -14.96
C TYR A 219 12.35 -7.70 -14.82
N ALA A 220 11.62 -8.79 -14.69
CA ALA A 220 12.23 -10.11 -14.64
C ALA A 220 11.55 -11.10 -15.58
N LEU A 221 12.34 -11.92 -16.25
CA LEU A 221 11.88 -13.10 -16.96
C LEU A 221 12.44 -14.32 -16.23
N LEU A 222 11.55 -15.06 -15.55
CA LEU A 222 11.87 -16.34 -14.95
C LEU A 222 11.78 -17.42 -16.01
N TYR A 223 12.88 -18.12 -16.26
CA TYR A 223 12.97 -19.26 -17.17
C TYR A 223 12.97 -20.58 -16.40
N LYS A 224 12.17 -21.54 -16.85
CA LYS A 224 12.32 -22.98 -16.56
C LYS A 224 12.65 -23.70 -17.85
N THR A 225 13.75 -24.44 -17.86
CA THR A 225 14.20 -25.24 -18.99
C THR A 225 14.71 -26.60 -18.49
N SER A 226 15.13 -27.50 -19.40
CA SER A 226 15.81 -28.75 -19.04
C SER A 226 17.11 -28.54 -18.24
N GLU A 227 17.72 -27.32 -18.30
CA GLU A 227 18.92 -26.95 -17.53
C GLU A 227 18.57 -26.41 -16.12
N GLY A 228 17.28 -26.33 -15.79
CA GLY A 228 16.73 -25.80 -14.55
C GLY A 228 16.30 -24.35 -14.65
N PHE A 229 16.24 -23.66 -13.48
CA PHE A 229 15.77 -22.28 -13.38
C PHE A 229 16.88 -21.26 -13.62
N SER A 230 16.52 -20.13 -14.22
CA SER A 230 17.36 -18.92 -14.31
C SER A 230 16.47 -17.70 -14.45
N THR A 231 16.99 -16.52 -14.08
CA THR A 231 16.26 -15.26 -14.24
C THR A 231 17.08 -14.27 -15.05
N HIS A 232 16.46 -13.69 -16.08
CA HIS A 232 16.96 -12.48 -16.73
C HIS A 232 16.36 -11.27 -16.02
N LEU A 233 17.20 -10.48 -15.37
CA LEU A 233 16.81 -9.31 -14.60
C LEU A 233 17.21 -8.05 -15.37
N PHE A 234 16.22 -7.25 -15.77
CA PHE A 234 16.39 -5.99 -16.49
C PHE A 234 16.37 -4.84 -15.49
N VAL A 235 17.52 -4.20 -15.30
CA VAL A 235 17.72 -3.24 -14.20
C VAL A 235 18.83 -2.25 -14.57
N ASN A 236 18.87 -1.09 -13.91
CA ASN A 236 20.08 -0.27 -13.95
C ASN A 236 21.22 -1.03 -13.26
N LYS A 237 22.18 -1.54 -14.05
CA LYS A 237 23.30 -2.39 -13.59
C LYS A 237 24.20 -1.71 -12.55
N GLU A 238 24.22 -0.37 -12.49
CA GLU A 238 25.00 0.36 -11.47
C GLU A 238 24.54 0.05 -10.04
N LYS A 239 23.26 -0.33 -9.87
CA LYS A 239 22.70 -0.76 -8.57
C LYS A 239 23.32 -2.07 -8.06
N PHE A 240 23.87 -2.89 -8.95
CA PHE A 240 24.45 -4.20 -8.69
C PHE A 240 26.00 -4.19 -8.68
N ASN A 241 26.61 -3.03 -8.80
CA ASN A 241 28.07 -2.91 -8.90
C ASN A 241 28.79 -3.11 -7.54
N THR A 242 28.65 -4.30 -6.95
CA THR A 242 29.42 -4.76 -5.78
C THR A 242 29.84 -6.22 -5.97
N PRO A 243 30.99 -6.64 -5.45
CA PRO A 243 31.43 -8.06 -5.53
C PRO A 243 30.41 -9.03 -4.91
N GLU A 244 29.75 -8.62 -3.82
CA GLU A 244 28.76 -9.42 -3.12
C GLU A 244 27.51 -9.66 -3.99
N LEU A 245 26.94 -8.62 -4.58
CA LEU A 245 25.79 -8.72 -5.48
C LEU A 245 26.12 -9.50 -6.75
N ASN A 246 27.31 -9.30 -7.34
CA ASN A 246 27.75 -10.06 -8.50
C ASN A 246 27.85 -11.56 -8.20
N LYS A 247 28.42 -11.91 -7.03
CA LYS A 247 28.48 -13.30 -6.57
C LYS A 247 27.08 -13.85 -6.35
N TYR A 248 26.21 -13.09 -5.68
CA TYR A 248 24.81 -13.46 -5.42
C TYR A 248 24.06 -13.76 -6.72
N CYS A 249 24.18 -12.90 -7.72
CA CYS A 249 23.57 -13.12 -9.03
C CYS A 249 24.09 -14.40 -9.70
N THR A 250 25.39 -14.65 -9.63
CA THR A 250 25.99 -15.87 -10.18
C THR A 250 25.49 -17.13 -9.48
N ASP A 251 25.48 -17.13 -8.15
CA ASP A 251 25.06 -18.26 -7.32
C ASP A 251 23.57 -18.61 -7.55
N ASN A 252 22.72 -17.61 -7.82
CA ASN A 252 21.28 -17.78 -8.04
C ASN A 252 20.87 -17.80 -9.53
N LYS A 253 21.83 -17.88 -10.46
CA LYS A 253 21.61 -17.89 -11.92
C LYS A 253 20.81 -16.69 -12.41
N ILE A 254 21.05 -15.50 -11.85
CA ILE A 254 20.47 -14.23 -12.27
C ILE A 254 21.42 -13.56 -13.26
N LYS A 255 20.95 -13.29 -14.47
CA LYS A 255 21.68 -12.55 -15.52
C LYS A 255 21.15 -11.11 -15.58
N LEU A 256 22.05 -10.13 -15.52
CA LEU A 256 21.71 -8.71 -15.55
C LEU A 256 21.72 -8.16 -16.98
N PHE A 257 20.64 -7.48 -17.34
CA PHE A 257 20.45 -6.73 -18.59
C PHE A 257 20.15 -5.28 -18.27
N ASP A 258 20.33 -4.36 -19.22
CA ASP A 258 19.91 -3.00 -19.03
C ASP A 258 18.39 -2.91 -19.05
N TYR A 259 17.83 -2.02 -18.22
CA TYR A 259 16.38 -1.92 -18.00
C TYR A 259 15.57 -1.81 -19.29
N GLU A 260 16.06 -1.02 -20.25
CA GLU A 260 15.41 -0.78 -21.53
C GLU A 260 15.46 -1.97 -22.50
N GLU A 261 16.32 -2.96 -22.26
CA GLU A 261 16.46 -4.14 -23.11
C GLU A 261 15.28 -5.09 -23.01
N ILE A 262 14.38 -4.92 -22.02
CA ILE A 262 13.21 -5.79 -21.82
C ILE A 262 12.35 -5.87 -23.09
N LEU A 263 12.05 -4.75 -23.75
CA LEU A 263 11.20 -4.75 -24.94
C LEU A 263 11.82 -5.56 -26.09
N GLN A 264 13.14 -5.48 -26.27
CA GLN A 264 13.87 -6.27 -27.27
C GLN A 264 13.85 -7.76 -26.91
N GLU A 265 14.05 -8.12 -25.63
CA GLU A 265 14.02 -9.51 -25.19
C GLU A 265 12.63 -10.13 -25.32
N LEU A 266 11.55 -9.35 -25.12
CA LEU A 266 10.19 -9.82 -25.35
C LEU A 266 9.92 -10.22 -26.80
N GLN A 267 10.50 -9.53 -27.76
CA GLN A 267 10.40 -9.84 -29.20
C GLN A 267 11.15 -11.12 -29.57
N ASN A 268 12.15 -11.51 -28.79
CA ASN A 268 12.97 -12.71 -29.00
C ASN A 268 12.38 -13.91 -28.25
N THR A 269 11.39 -14.58 -28.80
CA THR A 269 10.84 -15.81 -28.19
C THR A 269 11.70 -17.02 -28.56
N PRO A 270 12.34 -17.69 -27.59
CA PRO A 270 13.08 -18.93 -27.85
C PRO A 270 12.11 -20.03 -28.33
N LYS A 271 12.53 -20.80 -29.32
CA LYS A 271 11.70 -21.89 -29.87
C LYS A 271 11.43 -22.97 -28.81
N GLY A 272 10.17 -23.38 -28.67
CA GLY A 272 9.77 -24.44 -27.73
C GLY A 272 9.66 -23.98 -26.28
N ILE A 273 9.57 -22.68 -26.03
CA ILE A 273 9.34 -22.08 -24.71
C ILE A 273 7.96 -21.41 -24.70
N LEU A 274 7.11 -21.80 -23.74
CA LEU A 274 5.83 -21.15 -23.50
C LEU A 274 6.03 -19.79 -22.82
N ASN A 275 5.23 -18.80 -23.20
CA ASN A 275 5.26 -17.49 -22.57
C ASN A 275 4.08 -17.37 -21.58
N ILE A 276 4.38 -17.05 -20.33
CA ILE A 276 3.38 -16.86 -19.28
C ILE A 276 3.34 -15.38 -18.91
N LEU A 277 2.17 -14.81 -18.98
CA LEU A 277 1.87 -13.42 -18.66
C LEU A 277 0.72 -13.34 -17.67
N ASP A 278 0.73 -12.35 -16.82
CA ASP A 278 -0.37 -12.04 -15.93
C ASP A 278 -1.14 -10.81 -16.45
N ASN A 279 -2.44 -11.02 -16.72
CA ASN A 279 -3.35 -9.98 -17.23
C ASN A 279 -3.54 -8.79 -16.27
N LYS A 280 -3.38 -9.02 -14.98
CA LYS A 280 -3.58 -7.99 -13.94
C LYS A 280 -2.34 -7.14 -13.69
N THR A 281 -1.17 -7.64 -14.04
CA THR A 281 0.10 -6.96 -13.71
C THR A 281 0.85 -6.48 -14.94
N ILE A 282 0.80 -7.22 -16.06
CA ILE A 282 1.49 -6.79 -17.28
C ILE A 282 0.91 -5.48 -17.80
N ASN A 283 1.75 -4.51 -18.13
CA ASN A 283 1.28 -3.30 -18.78
C ASN A 283 0.91 -3.56 -20.25
N HIS A 284 -0.04 -2.76 -20.76
CA HIS A 284 -0.65 -2.97 -22.06
C HIS A 284 0.35 -2.88 -23.23
N ARG A 285 1.35 -2.01 -23.14
CA ARG A 285 2.40 -1.90 -24.17
C ARG A 285 3.21 -3.18 -24.26
N MET A 286 3.69 -3.71 -23.13
CA MET A 286 4.42 -4.97 -23.10
C MET A 286 3.59 -6.14 -23.63
N TYR A 287 2.30 -6.18 -23.28
CA TYR A 287 1.40 -7.18 -23.84
C TYR A 287 1.33 -7.11 -25.37
N LEU A 288 1.21 -5.92 -25.94
CA LEU A 288 1.19 -5.74 -27.41
C LEU A 288 2.50 -6.16 -28.05
N GLU A 289 3.65 -5.82 -27.47
CA GLU A 289 4.97 -6.24 -27.97
C GLU A 289 5.10 -7.77 -27.95
N PHE A 290 4.70 -8.42 -26.87
CA PHE A 290 4.70 -9.88 -26.77
C PHE A 290 3.83 -10.53 -27.83
N THR A 291 2.59 -10.09 -27.98
CA THR A 291 1.61 -10.69 -28.89
C THR A 291 1.91 -10.42 -30.35
N SER A 292 2.70 -9.42 -30.68
CA SER A 292 3.11 -9.12 -32.05
C SER A 292 4.05 -10.19 -32.63
N THR A 293 4.81 -10.88 -31.79
CA THR A 293 5.88 -11.81 -32.22
C THR A 293 5.68 -13.24 -31.74
N SER A 294 4.97 -13.47 -30.65
CA SER A 294 4.78 -14.79 -30.05
C SER A 294 3.36 -15.31 -30.24
N LYS A 295 3.24 -16.60 -30.59
CA LYS A 295 1.94 -17.29 -30.76
C LYS A 295 1.58 -18.20 -29.58
N GLU A 296 2.56 -18.59 -28.76
CA GLU A 296 2.35 -19.50 -27.62
C GLU A 296 2.38 -18.69 -26.33
N ILE A 297 1.24 -18.04 -26.02
CA ILE A 297 1.06 -17.21 -24.83
C ILE A 297 -0.04 -17.82 -23.96
N ILE A 298 0.25 -17.95 -22.68
CA ILE A 298 -0.71 -18.26 -21.63
C ILE A 298 -0.89 -16.97 -20.82
N LEU A 299 -2.10 -16.44 -20.86
CA LEU A 299 -2.48 -15.26 -20.10
C LEU A 299 -3.21 -15.70 -18.83
N LEU A 300 -2.60 -15.46 -17.69
CA LEU A 300 -3.17 -15.75 -16.39
C LEU A 300 -4.13 -14.64 -15.98
N GLU A 301 -5.18 -15.00 -15.24
CA GLU A 301 -6.14 -14.05 -14.68
C GLU A 301 -5.86 -13.74 -13.19
N GLU A 302 -4.71 -14.20 -12.69
CA GLU A 302 -4.30 -13.99 -11.31
C GLU A 302 -2.78 -13.88 -11.16
N ASP A 303 -2.34 -13.05 -10.22
CA ASP A 303 -0.96 -12.92 -9.83
C ASP A 303 -0.54 -14.12 -8.97
N ILE A 304 0.25 -15.02 -9.55
CA ILE A 304 0.75 -16.23 -8.87
C ILE A 304 1.69 -15.85 -7.72
N ILE A 305 2.59 -14.90 -7.94
CA ILE A 305 3.60 -14.54 -6.94
C ILE A 305 2.93 -13.84 -5.76
N GLU A 306 1.98 -12.95 -6.00
CA GLU A 306 1.18 -12.33 -4.92
C GLU A 306 0.45 -13.40 -4.08
N ASN A 307 -0.12 -14.41 -4.73
CA ASN A 307 -0.81 -15.51 -4.03
C ASN A 307 0.13 -16.31 -3.13
N ILE A 308 1.37 -16.54 -3.57
CA ILE A 308 2.37 -17.30 -2.80
C ILE A 308 2.91 -16.45 -1.65
N LYS A 309 3.40 -15.23 -1.94
CA LYS A 309 4.04 -14.38 -0.93
C LYS A 309 3.08 -13.85 0.13
N SER A 310 1.78 -13.75 -0.17
CA SER A 310 0.77 -13.33 0.80
C SER A 310 0.60 -14.35 1.95
N VAL A 311 0.96 -15.62 1.73
CA VAL A 311 0.99 -16.66 2.78
C VAL A 311 2.41 -16.77 3.33
N LYS A 312 2.64 -16.15 4.47
CA LYS A 312 3.97 -16.08 5.07
C LYS A 312 4.43 -17.44 5.57
N ASN A 313 5.71 -17.75 5.34
CA ASN A 313 6.34 -18.94 5.89
C ASN A 313 6.64 -18.77 7.39
N PRO A 314 7.01 -19.85 8.13
CA PRO A 314 7.23 -19.75 9.58
C PRO A 314 8.29 -18.74 10.00
N VAL A 315 9.34 -18.51 9.19
CA VAL A 315 10.41 -17.54 9.49
C VAL A 315 9.89 -16.12 9.32
N GLU A 316 9.16 -15.85 8.24
CA GLU A 316 8.51 -14.56 8.00
C GLU A 316 7.49 -14.24 9.09
N ILE A 317 6.66 -15.22 9.52
CA ILE A 317 5.68 -15.04 10.60
C ILE A 317 6.38 -14.66 11.91
N GLU A 318 7.47 -15.37 12.28
CA GLU A 318 8.24 -15.02 13.47
C GLU A 318 8.93 -13.67 13.33
N GLY A 319 9.33 -13.30 12.10
CA GLY A 319 9.81 -11.97 11.75
C GLY A 319 8.78 -10.89 12.06
N PHE A 320 7.54 -11.04 11.60
CA PHE A 320 6.45 -10.10 11.89
C PHE A 320 6.15 -9.96 13.39
N ARG A 321 6.18 -11.08 14.16
CA ARG A 321 6.04 -11.01 15.61
C ARG A 321 7.13 -10.15 16.26
N LYS A 322 8.38 -10.27 15.81
CA LYS A 322 9.51 -9.46 16.27
C LYS A 322 9.39 -8.01 15.84
N ALA A 323 9.03 -7.75 14.59
CA ALA A 323 8.85 -6.39 14.07
C ALA A 323 7.76 -5.64 14.85
N ASN A 324 6.59 -6.25 15.03
CA ASN A 324 5.49 -5.66 15.80
C ASN A 324 5.84 -5.45 17.28
N LEU A 325 6.62 -6.34 17.88
CA LEU A 325 7.07 -6.18 19.27
C LEU A 325 8.01 -4.97 19.41
N LYS A 326 9.00 -4.83 18.51
CA LYS A 326 9.92 -3.69 18.47
C LYS A 326 9.16 -2.38 18.24
N ASP A 327 8.25 -2.39 17.29
CA ASP A 327 7.45 -1.22 16.94
C ASP A 327 6.55 -0.78 18.10
N SER A 328 5.94 -1.75 18.79
CA SER A 328 5.15 -1.49 19.99
C SER A 328 5.99 -0.85 21.11
N VAL A 329 7.24 -1.29 21.33
CA VAL A 329 8.18 -0.65 22.27
C VAL A 329 8.47 0.80 21.86
N ALA A 330 8.75 1.04 20.59
CA ALA A 330 9.01 2.38 20.07
C ALA A 330 7.79 3.29 20.26
N LEU A 331 6.58 2.79 19.97
CA LEU A 331 5.34 3.55 20.10
C LEU A 331 4.96 3.84 21.55
N ILE A 332 5.24 2.96 22.51
CA ILE A 332 5.05 3.28 23.94
C ILE A 332 5.96 4.46 24.35
N LYS A 333 7.24 4.46 23.95
CA LYS A 333 8.15 5.60 24.18
C LYS A 333 7.65 6.88 23.51
N PHE A 334 7.14 6.77 22.29
CA PHE A 334 6.56 7.87 21.56
C PHE A 334 5.35 8.48 22.26
N PHE A 335 4.36 7.68 22.66
CA PHE A 335 3.16 8.18 23.33
C PHE A 335 3.45 8.70 24.74
N ALA A 336 4.41 8.12 25.45
CA ALA A 336 4.88 8.65 26.74
C ALA A 336 5.53 10.03 26.58
N TRP A 337 6.33 10.23 25.53
CA TRP A 337 6.89 11.54 25.20
C TRP A 337 5.79 12.54 24.82
N LEU A 338 4.83 12.13 23.99
CA LEU A 338 3.74 12.99 23.52
C LEU A 338 2.86 13.48 24.68
N GLU A 339 2.51 12.57 25.61
CA GLU A 339 1.77 12.94 26.83
C GLU A 339 2.57 13.92 27.70
N GLU A 340 3.89 13.73 27.87
CA GLU A 340 4.74 14.66 28.59
C GLU A 340 4.73 16.05 27.96
N GLU A 341 4.89 16.15 26.64
CA GLU A 341 4.91 17.44 25.93
C GLU A 341 3.57 18.19 26.07
N LEU A 342 2.46 17.48 25.82
CA LEU A 342 1.14 18.10 25.78
C LEU A 342 0.53 18.35 27.17
N VAL A 343 0.74 17.43 28.12
CA VAL A 343 0.10 17.48 29.45
C VAL A 343 1.04 18.10 30.50
N THR A 344 2.23 17.52 30.68
CA THR A 344 3.14 17.93 31.74
C THR A 344 3.80 19.27 31.45
N LYS A 345 4.36 19.41 30.23
CA LYS A 345 5.01 20.66 29.79
C LYS A 345 4.02 21.68 29.25
N ASN A 346 2.78 21.26 28.95
CA ASN A 346 1.70 22.07 28.39
C ASN A 346 2.14 22.88 27.16
N ARG A 347 2.91 22.23 26.29
CA ARG A 347 3.49 22.82 25.08
C ARG A 347 2.36 23.16 24.09
N LYS A 348 2.35 24.41 23.60
CA LYS A 348 1.31 24.93 22.70
C LYS A 348 1.76 25.08 21.26
N ASP A 349 3.05 24.95 21.03
CA ASP A 349 3.74 25.10 19.75
C ASP A 349 4.14 23.74 19.13
N LEU A 350 3.79 22.62 19.79
CA LEU A 350 4.04 21.29 19.25
C LEU A 350 3.06 21.03 18.09
N ASN A 351 3.57 20.76 16.91
CA ASN A 351 2.76 20.56 15.72
C ASN A 351 2.83 19.14 15.18
N GLU A 352 1.90 18.81 14.27
CA GLU A 352 1.76 17.47 13.68
C GLU A 352 3.03 17.00 12.96
N TYR A 353 3.76 17.91 12.30
CA TYR A 353 5.01 17.58 11.62
C TYR A 353 6.12 17.16 12.60
N GLU A 354 6.31 17.91 13.69
CA GLU A 354 7.25 17.53 14.76
C GLU A 354 6.89 16.21 15.42
N ILE A 355 5.59 15.94 15.59
CA ILE A 355 5.09 14.65 16.13
C ILE A 355 5.46 13.51 15.19
N GLY A 356 5.29 13.67 13.88
CA GLY A 356 5.71 12.69 12.89
C GLY A 356 7.23 12.45 12.91
N LEU A 357 8.04 13.49 12.99
CA LEU A 357 9.50 13.37 13.12
C LEU A 357 9.91 12.61 14.39
N LYS A 358 9.23 12.86 15.51
CA LYS A 358 9.50 12.14 16.76
C LYS A 358 9.10 10.67 16.68
N ASN A 359 8.00 10.37 16.01
CA ASN A 359 7.55 9.00 15.76
C ASN A 359 8.61 8.20 14.99
N LYS A 360 9.17 8.79 13.92
CA LYS A 360 10.29 8.20 13.18
C LYS A 360 11.53 8.01 14.05
N GLN A 361 11.91 9.03 14.82
CA GLN A 361 13.11 9.00 15.68
C GLN A 361 13.11 7.81 16.65
N VAL A 362 11.99 7.52 17.32
CA VAL A 362 11.93 6.40 18.28
C VAL A 362 12.01 5.03 17.61
N ARG A 363 11.59 4.93 16.36
CA ARG A 363 11.72 3.73 15.54
C ARG A 363 13.14 3.52 15.04
N GLU A 364 13.87 4.60 14.73
CA GLU A 364 15.28 4.55 14.33
C GLU A 364 16.19 3.96 15.44
N GLU A 365 15.75 3.99 16.71
CA GLU A 365 16.44 3.35 17.82
C GLU A 365 16.34 1.82 17.80
N GLN A 366 15.41 1.25 17.03
CA GLN A 366 15.18 -0.19 16.98
C GLN A 366 16.14 -0.87 16.00
N GLU A 367 16.63 -2.05 16.39
CA GLU A 367 17.51 -2.87 15.56
C GLU A 367 16.84 -3.24 14.23
N ASN A 368 17.60 -3.17 13.13
CA ASN A 368 17.16 -3.49 11.77
C ASN A 368 16.05 -2.58 11.22
N PHE A 369 15.86 -1.39 11.77
CA PHE A 369 15.02 -0.37 11.16
C PHE A 369 15.58 0.04 9.80
N MET A 370 14.70 0.08 8.79
CA MET A 370 15.07 0.35 7.39
C MET A 370 14.33 1.56 6.80
N GLY A 371 13.45 2.19 7.56
CA GLY A 371 12.64 3.32 7.14
C GLY A 371 11.19 3.20 7.60
N GLU A 372 10.38 4.17 7.25
CA GLU A 372 8.92 4.14 7.44
C GLU A 372 8.28 3.27 6.35
N SER A 373 7.14 2.63 6.63
CA SER A 373 6.40 1.80 5.67
C SER A 373 5.41 2.59 4.81
N PHE A 374 5.08 3.81 5.22
CA PHE A 374 4.29 4.82 4.51
C PHE A 374 4.51 6.19 5.14
N ALA A 375 3.98 7.25 4.52
CA ALA A 375 4.02 8.59 5.10
C ALA A 375 3.25 8.61 6.42
N PRO A 376 3.88 8.95 7.57
CA PRO A 376 3.22 8.88 8.86
C PRO A 376 2.06 9.88 8.92
N ILE A 377 0.93 9.46 9.46
CA ILE A 377 -0.23 10.30 9.72
C ILE A 377 -0.26 10.61 11.21
N CYS A 378 -0.01 11.87 11.59
CA CYS A 378 -0.11 12.36 12.96
C CYS A 378 -1.07 13.54 12.99
N ALA A 379 -2.37 13.27 12.88
CA ALA A 379 -3.40 14.25 12.62
C ALA A 379 -4.15 14.65 13.90
N CYS A 380 -4.30 15.96 14.12
CA CYS A 380 -4.97 16.52 15.30
C CYS A 380 -6.32 17.18 14.93
N GLY A 381 -7.36 16.90 15.71
CA GLY A 381 -8.69 17.49 15.54
C GLY A 381 -9.25 17.33 14.13
N PRO A 382 -9.60 18.41 13.41
CA PRO A 382 -10.21 18.34 12.08
C PRO A 382 -9.35 17.64 11.01
N ASN A 383 -8.01 17.66 11.12
CA ASN A 383 -7.13 16.99 10.19
C ASN A 383 -7.23 15.46 10.30
N ALA A 384 -7.57 14.94 11.48
CA ALA A 384 -7.82 13.52 11.67
C ALA A 384 -9.01 12.97 10.87
N ALA A 385 -9.91 13.85 10.37
CA ALA A 385 -11.00 13.46 9.47
C ALA A 385 -10.53 13.24 8.02
N ILE A 386 -9.30 13.59 7.69
CA ILE A 386 -8.70 13.34 6.37
C ILE A 386 -8.00 11.99 6.46
N ILE A 387 -8.56 10.98 5.80
CA ILE A 387 -8.18 9.56 5.97
C ILE A 387 -6.70 9.33 5.70
N HIS A 388 -6.15 9.92 4.64
CA HIS A 388 -4.74 9.88 4.26
C HIS A 388 -4.10 11.27 4.39
N TYR A 389 -4.19 11.87 5.59
CA TYR A 389 -3.59 13.16 5.86
C TYR A 389 -2.05 13.06 5.81
N GLU A 390 -1.42 13.95 5.08
CA GLU A 390 0.04 14.07 5.03
C GLU A 390 0.48 15.42 5.58
N GLN A 391 0.93 15.43 6.84
CA GLN A 391 1.58 16.61 7.41
C GLN A 391 2.97 16.78 6.82
N ASN A 392 3.37 18.03 6.63
CA ASN A 392 4.72 18.39 6.22
C ASN A 392 5.11 19.74 6.85
N GLU A 393 6.33 20.19 6.60
CA GLU A 393 6.86 21.45 7.17
C GLU A 393 5.97 22.67 6.89
N ASN A 394 5.23 22.67 5.78
CA ASN A 394 4.38 23.80 5.36
C ASN A 394 2.88 23.54 5.55
N LEU A 395 2.50 22.30 5.85
CA LEU A 395 1.10 21.87 6.04
C LEU A 395 1.00 21.04 7.32
N HIS A 396 0.62 21.68 8.41
CA HIS A 396 0.39 21.05 9.70
C HIS A 396 -0.47 21.98 10.59
N SER A 397 -1.03 21.42 11.64
CA SER A 397 -1.69 22.15 12.73
C SER A 397 -0.92 21.94 14.04
N ASP A 398 -1.11 22.86 14.98
CA ASP A 398 -0.61 22.70 16.35
C ASP A 398 -1.43 21.62 17.07
N ALA A 399 -0.74 20.73 17.76
CA ALA A 399 -1.38 19.69 18.55
C ALA A 399 -1.94 20.28 19.85
N ASN A 400 -3.07 19.74 20.29
CA ASN A 400 -3.73 20.16 21.51
C ASN A 400 -4.21 18.95 22.30
N LYS A 401 -3.91 18.90 23.60
CA LYS A 401 -4.33 17.82 24.49
C LYS A 401 -5.86 17.63 24.56
N ASP A 402 -6.62 18.71 24.29
CA ASP A 402 -8.09 18.74 24.34
C ASP A 402 -8.75 18.39 22.99
N LEU A 403 -7.97 17.92 22.03
CA LEU A 403 -8.43 17.40 20.74
C LEU A 403 -8.02 15.94 20.56
N ILE A 404 -8.78 15.21 19.77
CA ILE A 404 -8.36 13.88 19.28
C ILE A 404 -7.08 14.03 18.47
N LEU A 405 -6.15 13.10 18.69
CA LEU A 405 -4.95 12.92 17.89
C LEU A 405 -4.94 11.47 17.38
N LEU A 406 -5.02 11.34 16.06
CA LEU A 406 -4.93 10.09 15.33
C LEU A 406 -3.49 9.93 14.82
N CYS A 407 -2.84 8.85 15.26
CA CYS A 407 -1.50 8.48 14.78
C CYS A 407 -1.59 7.13 14.07
N ASP A 408 -1.45 7.17 12.75
CA ASP A 408 -1.35 6.02 11.86
C ASP A 408 0.05 6.01 11.27
N THR A 409 0.83 4.99 11.64
CA THR A 409 2.27 4.98 11.38
C THR A 409 2.80 3.57 11.32
N GLY A 410 3.79 3.33 10.46
CA GLY A 410 4.41 2.04 10.30
C GLY A 410 5.90 2.11 9.99
N ALA A 411 6.57 0.99 10.07
CA ALA A 411 8.00 0.86 9.86
C ALA A 411 8.36 -0.33 8.97
N GLN A 412 9.44 -0.19 8.24
CA GLN A 412 10.15 -1.28 7.59
C GLN A 412 11.27 -1.78 8.51
N TYR A 413 11.18 -3.03 8.92
CA TYR A 413 12.28 -3.77 9.56
C TYR A 413 12.72 -4.91 8.64
N LYS A 414 13.96 -5.38 8.75
CA LYS A 414 14.39 -6.56 7.97
C LYS A 414 13.56 -7.80 8.28
N GLU A 415 12.97 -7.84 9.47
CA GLU A 415 12.10 -8.91 9.95
C GLU A 415 10.66 -8.83 9.44
N GLY A 416 10.20 -7.66 9.01
CA GLY A 416 8.83 -7.45 8.53
C GLY A 416 8.46 -5.98 8.46
N THR A 417 7.29 -5.72 7.92
CA THR A 417 6.69 -4.38 7.82
C THR A 417 5.65 -4.24 8.92
N THR A 418 5.48 -3.04 9.50
CA THR A 418 4.43 -2.76 10.47
C THR A 418 3.48 -1.67 9.98
N ASP A 419 2.23 -1.76 10.45
CA ASP A 419 1.15 -0.84 10.19
C ASP A 419 0.24 -0.77 11.41
N ILE A 420 0.20 0.40 12.09
CA ILE A 420 -0.46 0.53 13.38
C ILE A 420 -1.09 1.91 13.52
N THR A 421 -2.38 1.95 13.79
CA THR A 421 -3.07 3.19 14.17
C THR A 421 -3.51 3.17 15.63
N ARG A 422 -3.25 4.28 16.34
CA ARG A 422 -3.89 4.61 17.62
C ARG A 422 -4.45 6.02 17.59
N THR A 423 -5.66 6.14 18.12
CA THR A 423 -6.30 7.43 18.40
C THR A 423 -6.27 7.69 19.89
N VAL A 424 -5.73 8.85 20.30
CA VAL A 424 -5.54 9.24 21.71
C VAL A 424 -6.18 10.59 22.01
N HIS A 425 -6.48 10.83 23.31
CA HIS A 425 -6.98 12.11 23.81
C HIS A 425 -6.49 12.33 25.25
N TYR A 426 -5.77 13.42 25.48
CA TYR A 426 -5.14 13.67 26.78
C TYR A 426 -5.91 14.62 27.69
N GLY A 427 -6.95 15.30 27.21
CA GLY A 427 -7.86 16.15 27.96
C GLY A 427 -9.17 15.45 28.32
N THR A 428 -10.29 16.16 28.21
CA THR A 428 -11.64 15.63 28.47
C THR A 428 -12.39 15.44 27.17
N PRO A 429 -12.52 14.19 26.65
CA PRO A 429 -13.25 13.93 25.42
C PRO A 429 -14.73 14.28 25.54
N THR A 430 -15.33 14.69 24.43
CA THR A 430 -16.78 14.86 24.31
C THR A 430 -17.50 13.50 24.36
N LYS A 431 -18.79 13.52 24.63
CA LYS A 431 -19.61 12.30 24.61
C LYS A 431 -19.57 11.63 23.23
N LYS A 432 -19.59 12.41 22.14
CA LYS A 432 -19.56 11.89 20.76
C LYS A 432 -18.24 11.24 20.42
N GLU A 433 -17.12 11.83 20.82
CA GLU A 433 -15.80 11.24 20.64
C GLU A 433 -15.69 9.88 21.35
N LYS A 434 -16.15 9.79 22.60
CA LYS A 434 -16.20 8.53 23.34
C LYS A 434 -17.10 7.49 22.68
N GLU A 435 -18.30 7.88 22.27
CA GLU A 435 -19.25 6.98 21.62
C GLU A 435 -18.66 6.43 20.34
N MET A 436 -18.14 7.28 19.43
CA MET A 436 -17.60 6.84 18.15
C MET A 436 -16.32 6.02 18.31
N TYR A 437 -15.41 6.43 19.22
CA TYR A 437 -14.24 5.62 19.54
C TYR A 437 -14.61 4.21 20.01
N THR A 438 -15.59 4.12 20.91
CA THR A 438 -16.03 2.83 21.44
C THR A 438 -16.65 1.96 20.37
N ARG A 439 -17.43 2.51 19.45
CA ARG A 439 -18.02 1.77 18.32
C ARG A 439 -16.94 1.26 17.37
N VAL A 440 -15.94 2.07 17.04
CA VAL A 440 -14.80 1.66 16.23
C VAL A 440 -14.00 0.56 16.96
N LEU A 441 -13.75 0.70 18.26
CA LEU A 441 -13.07 -0.31 19.08
C LEU A 441 -13.84 -1.63 19.09
N LEU A 442 -15.16 -1.60 19.32
CA LEU A 442 -16.01 -2.80 19.30
C LEU A 442 -15.99 -3.49 17.93
N GLY A 443 -15.97 -2.71 16.86
CA GLY A 443 -15.79 -3.21 15.49
C GLY A 443 -14.46 -3.93 15.30
N ASN A 444 -13.35 -3.29 15.69
CA ASN A 444 -12.01 -3.86 15.65
C ASN A 444 -11.94 -5.18 16.45
N LEU A 445 -12.36 -5.17 17.71
CA LEU A 445 -12.36 -6.34 18.56
C LEU A 445 -13.28 -7.47 18.06
N SER A 446 -14.39 -7.12 17.42
CA SER A 446 -15.32 -8.13 16.87
C SER A 446 -14.70 -8.89 15.71
N LEU A 447 -13.92 -8.23 14.86
CA LEU A 447 -13.17 -8.90 13.80
C LEU A 447 -12.00 -9.72 14.40
N GLU A 448 -11.23 -9.16 15.33
CA GLU A 448 -10.09 -9.85 15.95
C GLU A 448 -10.51 -11.16 16.64
N ARG A 449 -11.67 -11.17 17.30
CA ARG A 449 -12.22 -12.34 18.02
C ARG A 449 -12.96 -13.33 17.15
N LEU A 450 -13.17 -13.00 15.88
CA LEU A 450 -14.00 -13.81 14.98
C LEU A 450 -13.37 -15.18 14.73
N ILE A 451 -14.19 -16.21 14.82
CA ILE A 451 -13.90 -17.55 14.30
C ILE A 451 -14.84 -17.77 13.11
N PHE A 452 -14.26 -18.06 11.95
CA PHE A 452 -15.01 -18.15 10.69
C PHE A 452 -14.58 -19.37 9.87
N SER A 453 -15.44 -19.79 8.94
CA SER A 453 -15.16 -20.94 8.07
C SER A 453 -14.08 -20.60 7.04
N GLU A 454 -13.29 -21.59 6.67
CA GLU A 454 -12.43 -21.50 5.47
C GLU A 454 -13.25 -21.10 4.25
N GLY A 455 -12.66 -20.33 3.34
CA GLY A 455 -13.30 -19.89 2.11
C GLY A 455 -13.79 -18.44 2.07
N TYR A 456 -13.76 -17.75 3.20
CA TYR A 456 -14.02 -16.30 3.23
C TYR A 456 -12.79 -15.49 2.78
N SER A 457 -13.05 -14.37 2.10
CA SER A 457 -12.07 -13.33 1.79
C SER A 457 -12.22 -12.17 2.77
N LEU A 458 -11.29 -11.19 2.72
CA LEU A 458 -11.39 -9.94 3.49
C LEU A 458 -12.72 -9.22 3.23
N TYR A 459 -13.17 -9.13 1.97
CA TYR A 459 -14.46 -8.52 1.61
C TYR A 459 -15.66 -9.23 2.25
N GLY A 460 -15.58 -10.54 2.44
CA GLY A 460 -16.65 -11.31 3.09
C GLY A 460 -16.77 -11.03 4.59
N LEU A 461 -15.73 -10.50 5.21
CA LEU A 461 -15.68 -10.19 6.64
C LEU A 461 -15.85 -8.69 6.94
N ASP A 462 -15.82 -7.82 5.93
CA ASP A 462 -15.79 -6.36 6.06
C ASP A 462 -17.01 -5.77 6.80
N SER A 463 -18.17 -6.42 6.72
CA SER A 463 -19.37 -5.99 7.45
C SER A 463 -19.29 -6.19 8.98
N VAL A 464 -18.41 -7.07 9.46
CA VAL A 464 -18.28 -7.36 10.90
C VAL A 464 -17.79 -6.12 11.66
N PRO A 465 -16.65 -5.51 11.32
CA PRO A 465 -16.20 -4.30 12.02
C PRO A 465 -17.08 -3.08 11.77
N ARG A 466 -17.78 -2.97 10.63
CA ARG A 466 -18.70 -1.87 10.33
C ARG A 466 -20.00 -1.94 11.12
N SER A 467 -20.39 -3.10 11.63
CA SER A 467 -21.71 -3.35 12.20
C SER A 467 -22.07 -2.37 13.34
N TYR A 468 -21.11 -2.00 14.19
CA TYR A 468 -21.33 -1.07 15.30
C TYR A 468 -21.56 0.38 14.87
N LEU A 469 -21.03 0.78 13.72
CA LEU A 469 -21.32 2.07 13.09
C LEU A 469 -22.64 2.03 12.34
N TYR A 470 -22.95 0.96 11.63
CA TYR A 470 -24.25 0.78 10.96
C TYR A 470 -25.45 0.88 11.90
N MET A 471 -25.30 0.46 13.17
CA MET A 471 -26.35 0.59 14.19
C MET A 471 -26.76 2.04 14.47
N VAL A 472 -25.94 3.02 14.12
CA VAL A 472 -26.19 4.46 14.29
C VAL A 472 -26.24 5.22 12.96
N GLY A 473 -26.25 4.50 11.84
CA GLY A 473 -26.35 5.09 10.49
C GLY A 473 -25.06 5.68 9.96
N GLU A 474 -23.91 5.30 10.54
CA GLU A 474 -22.58 5.77 10.17
C GLU A 474 -21.77 4.69 9.43
N ASP A 475 -20.77 5.12 8.65
CA ASP A 475 -19.84 4.25 7.92
C ASP A 475 -18.51 4.99 7.67
N TYR A 476 -17.52 4.27 7.14
CA TYR A 476 -16.26 4.85 6.69
C TYR A 476 -15.94 4.44 5.24
N LEU A 477 -15.17 5.28 4.53
CA LEU A 477 -14.98 5.21 3.07
C LEU A 477 -13.66 4.56 2.63
N HIS A 478 -13.04 3.77 3.49
CA HIS A 478 -11.85 2.98 3.16
C HIS A 478 -12.07 1.48 3.43
N GLY A 479 -11.15 0.63 3.00
CA GLY A 479 -11.16 -0.80 3.33
C GLY A 479 -10.92 -1.02 4.81
N THR A 480 -11.53 -2.06 5.40
CA THR A 480 -11.23 -2.43 6.79
C THR A 480 -9.90 -3.16 6.95
N SER A 481 -9.37 -3.69 5.85
CA SER A 481 -8.22 -4.59 5.92
C SER A 481 -7.53 -4.72 4.57
N HIS A 482 -6.21 -4.89 4.63
CA HIS A 482 -5.35 -5.29 3.51
C HIS A 482 -4.29 -6.27 4.02
N GLY A 483 -3.59 -6.96 3.12
CA GLY A 483 -2.41 -7.74 3.46
C GLY A 483 -1.19 -6.84 3.66
N VAL A 484 -0.18 -7.36 4.35
CA VAL A 484 1.08 -6.65 4.62
C VAL A 484 2.26 -7.44 4.08
N GLY A 485 3.16 -6.79 3.34
CA GLY A 485 4.35 -7.41 2.77
C GLY A 485 5.46 -7.65 3.80
N HIS A 486 6.27 -8.69 3.61
CA HIS A 486 7.40 -8.97 4.48
C HIS A 486 8.63 -8.14 4.08
N PHE A 487 8.89 -7.04 4.79
CA PHE A 487 9.86 -6.02 4.39
C PHE A 487 9.66 -5.67 2.90
N LEU A 488 8.40 -5.36 2.56
CA LEU A 488 7.91 -4.98 1.24
C LEU A 488 6.79 -3.94 1.39
N ASN A 489 5.93 -3.82 0.37
CA ASN A 489 4.83 -2.86 0.37
C ASN A 489 3.90 -3.09 1.57
N VAL A 490 3.53 -2.03 2.26
CA VAL A 490 2.56 -2.08 3.36
C VAL A 490 1.21 -2.61 2.85
N HIS A 491 0.78 -2.19 1.66
CA HIS A 491 -0.41 -2.72 0.98
C HIS A 491 -0.03 -3.90 0.07
N GLU A 492 -0.38 -5.11 0.49
CA GLU A 492 -0.15 -6.34 -0.27
C GLU A 492 -1.44 -7.20 -0.35
N GLY A 493 -1.38 -8.31 -1.08
CA GLY A 493 -2.42 -9.34 -1.05
C GLY A 493 -2.59 -10.04 0.31
N PRO A 494 -3.67 -10.80 0.48
CA PRO A 494 -4.54 -11.39 -0.55
C PRO A 494 -5.70 -10.47 -0.98
N ARG A 495 -5.64 -9.93 -2.18
CA ARG A 495 -6.68 -9.03 -2.72
C ARG A 495 -7.87 -9.83 -3.26
N GLY A 496 -9.00 -9.84 -2.52
CA GLY A 496 -10.21 -10.54 -2.94
C GLY A 496 -10.11 -12.08 -2.95
N LYS A 497 -8.99 -12.64 -2.50
CA LYS A 497 -8.77 -14.09 -2.38
C LYS A 497 -9.22 -14.61 -1.02
N LYS A 498 -9.45 -15.92 -0.97
CA LYS A 498 -9.77 -16.63 0.28
C LYS A 498 -8.58 -16.53 1.26
N LEU A 499 -8.90 -16.20 2.50
CA LEU A 499 -7.92 -16.19 3.58
C LEU A 499 -7.37 -17.59 3.84
N LYS A 500 -6.07 -17.66 4.10
CA LYS A 500 -5.33 -18.88 4.45
C LYS A 500 -4.54 -18.66 5.74
N PRO A 501 -4.31 -19.71 6.53
CA PRO A 501 -3.34 -19.62 7.63
C PRO A 501 -1.97 -19.14 7.10
N GLY A 502 -1.37 -18.17 7.79
CA GLY A 502 -0.15 -17.51 7.34
C GLY A 502 -0.36 -16.17 6.63
N ASN A 503 -1.59 -15.81 6.26
CA ASN A 503 -1.85 -14.44 5.84
C ASN A 503 -1.68 -13.49 7.02
N ILE A 504 -0.99 -12.37 6.81
CA ILE A 504 -0.92 -11.24 7.76
C ILE A 504 -1.68 -10.10 7.13
N ILE A 505 -2.61 -9.54 7.88
CA ILE A 505 -3.54 -8.51 7.43
C ILE A 505 -3.71 -7.43 8.50
N THR A 506 -4.13 -6.25 8.09
CA THR A 506 -4.57 -5.19 9.00
C THR A 506 -6.01 -5.42 9.47
N ASN A 507 -6.40 -4.79 10.56
CA ASN A 507 -7.76 -4.68 11.07
C ASN A 507 -7.94 -3.23 11.55
N GLU A 508 -8.48 -2.35 10.67
CA GLU A 508 -8.39 -0.90 10.78
C GLU A 508 -9.73 -0.15 10.59
N PRO A 509 -10.80 -0.50 11.29
CA PRO A 509 -12.03 0.29 11.21
C PRO A 509 -11.81 1.74 11.66
N GLY A 510 -12.59 2.67 11.11
CA GLY A 510 -12.50 4.09 11.42
C GLY A 510 -13.84 4.80 11.45
N TYR A 511 -13.83 6.05 11.92
CA TYR A 511 -14.93 7.01 11.85
C TYR A 511 -14.38 8.40 11.59
N TYR A 512 -14.97 9.15 10.67
CA TYR A 512 -14.42 10.43 10.24
C TYR A 512 -15.54 11.46 10.13
N GLU A 513 -15.51 12.48 11.00
CA GLU A 513 -16.45 13.59 11.00
C GLU A 513 -15.78 14.82 10.39
N ARG A 514 -16.22 15.17 9.19
CA ARG A 514 -15.65 16.29 8.43
C ARG A 514 -15.57 17.57 9.27
N ASP A 515 -14.43 18.23 9.24
CA ASP A 515 -14.11 19.47 9.96
C ASP A 515 -14.20 19.36 11.50
N ALA A 516 -14.24 18.16 12.06
CA ALA A 516 -14.32 17.91 13.50
C ALA A 516 -13.19 16.99 13.99
N PHE A 517 -13.27 15.69 13.73
CA PHE A 517 -12.27 14.71 14.19
C PHE A 517 -12.32 13.41 13.38
N GLY A 518 -11.28 12.61 13.51
CA GLY A 518 -11.23 11.24 12.97
C GLY A 518 -10.75 10.24 14.01
N ILE A 519 -11.21 9.01 13.89
CA ILE A 519 -10.83 7.88 14.73
C ILE A 519 -10.49 6.71 13.81
N ARG A 520 -9.33 6.07 14.03
CA ARG A 520 -8.95 4.77 13.48
C ARG A 520 -8.27 3.97 14.59
N ILE A 521 -8.56 2.69 14.65
CA ILE A 521 -7.90 1.74 15.55
C ILE A 521 -7.46 0.58 14.70
N GLU A 522 -6.16 0.35 14.65
CA GLU A 522 -5.57 -0.64 13.79
C GLU A 522 -4.59 -1.55 14.48
N ASN A 523 -4.69 -2.82 14.17
CA ASN A 523 -3.75 -3.87 14.53
C ASN A 523 -3.39 -4.70 13.30
N GLU A 524 -2.18 -5.21 13.24
CA GLU A 524 -1.84 -6.35 12.38
C GLU A 524 -2.25 -7.66 13.04
N VAL A 525 -2.87 -8.54 12.26
CA VAL A 525 -3.31 -9.84 12.73
C VAL A 525 -2.86 -10.95 11.76
N LEU A 526 -2.45 -12.07 12.34
CA LEU A 526 -2.09 -13.30 11.62
C LEU A 526 -3.32 -14.22 11.54
N VAL A 527 -3.65 -14.68 10.36
CA VAL A 527 -4.67 -15.71 10.16
C VAL A 527 -4.13 -17.06 10.62
N ILE A 528 -4.83 -17.70 11.55
CA ILE A 528 -4.46 -18.99 12.14
C ILE A 528 -5.59 -20.00 12.08
N LYS A 529 -5.27 -21.30 12.14
CA LYS A 529 -6.26 -22.37 12.32
C LYS A 529 -6.85 -22.34 13.73
N LYS A 530 -8.18 -22.45 13.82
CA LYS A 530 -8.95 -22.61 15.08
C LYS A 530 -9.67 -23.97 15.16
N GLY A 531 -9.67 -24.75 14.08
CA GLY A 531 -10.30 -26.04 13.97
C GLY A 531 -10.05 -26.65 12.60
N GLU A 532 -10.70 -27.78 12.28
CA GLU A 532 -10.47 -28.50 11.02
C GLU A 532 -10.79 -27.64 9.79
N LYS A 533 -11.90 -26.87 9.83
CA LYS A 533 -12.35 -25.97 8.76
C LYS A 533 -12.63 -24.55 9.28
N LEU A 534 -12.00 -24.18 10.38
CA LEU A 534 -12.20 -22.90 11.03
C LEU A 534 -10.89 -22.12 11.11
N LEU A 535 -10.99 -20.83 10.81
CA LEU A 535 -9.92 -19.85 10.92
C LEU A 535 -10.27 -18.83 12.00
N GLY A 536 -9.27 -18.11 12.43
CA GLY A 536 -9.39 -16.97 13.33
C GLY A 536 -8.09 -16.18 13.30
N PHE A 537 -7.91 -15.27 14.23
CA PHE A 537 -6.79 -14.35 14.22
C PHE A 537 -5.92 -14.47 15.48
N GLU A 538 -4.63 -14.18 15.33
CA GLU A 538 -3.67 -13.88 16.38
C GLU A 538 -3.27 -12.41 16.22
N ASN A 539 -3.51 -11.56 17.23
CA ASN A 539 -3.07 -10.17 17.22
C ASN A 539 -1.55 -10.10 17.40
N LEU A 540 -0.89 -9.38 16.49
CA LEU A 540 0.57 -9.15 16.51
C LEU A 540 0.95 -7.81 17.16
N THR A 541 0.03 -6.84 17.19
CA THR A 541 0.26 -5.48 17.70
C THR A 541 0.06 -5.41 19.21
N TYR A 542 1.10 -5.07 19.97
CA TYR A 542 1.05 -4.95 21.44
C TYR A 542 1.02 -3.48 21.89
N LEU A 543 -0.05 -2.77 21.54
CA LEU A 543 -0.23 -1.38 21.94
C LEU A 543 -1.59 -1.17 22.61
N PRO A 544 -1.67 -0.55 23.82
CA PRO A 544 -2.93 -0.44 24.55
C PRO A 544 -3.93 0.45 23.81
N TYR A 545 -5.22 0.22 24.05
CA TYR A 545 -6.31 1.08 23.61
C TYR A 545 -6.44 2.29 24.54
N GLU A 546 -6.91 3.45 24.00
CA GLU A 546 -7.03 4.69 24.77
C GLU A 546 -8.22 4.65 25.73
N ARG A 547 -7.95 4.42 27.00
CA ARG A 547 -8.96 4.27 28.07
C ARG A 547 -9.85 5.52 28.21
N ASN A 548 -9.27 6.71 28.03
CA ASN A 548 -9.98 7.97 28.17
C ASN A 548 -11.10 8.15 27.13
N LEU A 549 -10.99 7.50 25.99
CA LEU A 549 -11.96 7.51 24.90
C LEU A 549 -13.01 6.38 25.00
N ILE A 550 -12.88 5.46 25.95
CA ILE A 550 -13.83 4.35 26.11
C ILE A 550 -15.07 4.82 26.87
N ASP A 551 -16.26 4.60 26.31
CA ASP A 551 -17.55 4.74 26.97
C ASP A 551 -17.96 3.38 27.55
N LEU A 552 -17.84 3.24 28.88
CA LEU A 552 -18.11 1.99 29.56
C LEU A 552 -19.60 1.57 29.52
N ASP A 553 -20.52 2.51 29.27
CA ASP A 553 -21.95 2.20 29.16
C ASP A 553 -22.28 1.48 27.83
N LEU A 554 -21.39 1.57 26.85
CA LEU A 554 -21.53 0.89 25.54
C LEU A 554 -20.83 -0.47 25.49
N ILE A 555 -20.01 -0.81 26.48
CA ILE A 555 -19.19 -2.04 26.47
C ILE A 555 -19.82 -3.11 27.38
N SER A 556 -20.04 -4.31 26.82
CA SER A 556 -20.44 -5.47 27.61
C SER A 556 -19.30 -5.97 28.50
N ASN A 557 -19.65 -6.66 29.59
CA ASN A 557 -18.65 -7.27 30.49
C ASN A 557 -17.68 -8.22 29.73
N ASP A 558 -18.14 -8.91 28.71
CA ASP A 558 -17.30 -9.80 27.89
C ASP A 558 -16.22 -9.02 27.12
N PHE A 559 -16.58 -7.91 26.48
CA PHE A 559 -15.60 -7.03 25.82
C PHE A 559 -14.66 -6.34 26.82
N LYS A 560 -15.20 -5.93 27.98
CA LYS A 560 -14.36 -5.36 29.06
C LYS A 560 -13.29 -6.36 29.50
N THR A 561 -13.68 -7.59 29.83
CA THR A 561 -12.75 -8.67 30.21
C THR A 561 -11.71 -8.91 29.10
N TYR A 562 -12.13 -8.92 27.84
CA TYR A 562 -11.21 -9.10 26.72
C TYR A 562 -10.17 -7.98 26.63
N ILE A 563 -10.59 -6.72 26.81
CA ILE A 563 -9.68 -5.56 26.80
C ILE A 563 -8.69 -5.64 27.98
N ASP A 564 -9.18 -5.97 29.19
CA ASP A 564 -8.35 -6.11 30.39
C ASP A 564 -7.31 -7.24 30.23
N ASP A 565 -7.69 -8.38 29.67
CA ASP A 565 -6.78 -9.50 29.37
C ASP A 565 -5.74 -9.12 28.31
N PHE A 566 -6.17 -8.38 27.28
CA PHE A 566 -5.26 -7.87 26.26
C PHE A 566 -4.27 -6.87 26.86
N HIS A 567 -4.73 -5.90 27.64
CA HIS A 567 -3.87 -4.92 28.32
C HIS A 567 -2.86 -5.60 29.25
N LYS A 568 -3.29 -6.61 30.01
CA LYS A 568 -2.39 -7.43 30.83
C LYS A 568 -1.30 -8.09 29.98
N LYS A 569 -1.66 -8.71 28.85
CA LYS A 569 -0.71 -9.32 27.91
C LYS A 569 0.26 -8.28 27.34
N VAL A 570 -0.22 -7.08 26.99
CA VAL A 570 0.62 -5.97 26.54
C VAL A 570 1.64 -5.59 27.60
N PHE A 571 1.22 -5.42 28.86
CA PHE A 571 2.12 -5.10 29.97
C PHE A 571 3.17 -6.19 30.18
N GLU A 572 2.78 -7.46 30.23
CA GLU A 572 3.68 -8.60 30.40
C GLU A 572 4.73 -8.70 29.29
N LYS A 573 4.37 -8.37 28.04
CA LYS A 573 5.25 -8.41 26.89
C LYS A 573 6.24 -7.24 26.83
N LEU A 574 5.77 -6.02 27.15
CA LEU A 574 6.56 -4.79 26.92
C LEU A 574 7.33 -4.33 28.15
N SER A 575 6.84 -4.56 29.37
CA SER A 575 7.50 -4.07 30.59
C SER A 575 8.96 -4.56 30.76
N PRO A 576 9.33 -5.81 30.41
CA PRO A 576 10.73 -6.24 30.46
C PRO A 576 11.64 -5.53 29.47
N LEU A 577 11.08 -5.06 28.34
CA LEU A 577 11.80 -4.37 27.26
C LEU A 577 11.94 -2.86 27.51
N LEU A 578 11.14 -2.31 28.44
CA LEU A 578 11.11 -0.91 28.83
C LEU A 578 11.73 -0.64 30.20
N LYS A 579 12.33 -1.65 30.86
CA LYS A 579 12.86 -1.56 32.24
C LYS A 579 13.88 -0.42 32.46
N ASP A 580 14.59 -0.03 31.42
CA ASP A 580 15.61 1.03 31.46
C ASP A 580 15.04 2.42 31.05
N ASP A 581 13.74 2.50 30.76
CA ASP A 581 13.00 3.73 30.46
C ASP A 581 11.80 3.88 31.39
N GLN A 582 12.05 4.47 32.58
CA GLN A 582 11.02 4.59 33.63
C GLN A 582 9.79 5.38 33.15
N LYS A 583 9.97 6.40 32.31
CA LYS A 583 8.86 7.20 31.77
C LYS A 583 7.94 6.35 30.88
N ALA A 584 8.51 5.60 29.96
CA ALA A 584 7.76 4.70 29.10
C ALA A 584 7.09 3.58 29.91
N LEU A 585 7.77 3.07 30.95
CA LEU A 585 7.21 2.05 31.83
C LEU A 585 6.02 2.57 32.65
N ASP A 586 6.13 3.77 33.25
CA ASP A 586 5.04 4.41 33.99
C ASP A 586 3.83 4.71 33.09
N TYR A 587 4.09 5.13 31.84
CA TYR A 587 3.04 5.31 30.83
C TYR A 587 2.35 3.98 30.53
N LEU A 588 3.11 2.93 30.24
CA LEU A 588 2.58 1.60 29.95
C LEU A 588 1.72 1.08 31.09
N GLU A 589 2.18 1.17 32.35
CA GLU A 589 1.45 0.71 33.54
C GLU A 589 0.09 1.40 33.66
N ARG A 590 0.05 2.74 33.49
CA ARG A 590 -1.20 3.52 33.56
C ARG A 590 -2.16 3.18 32.43
N LYS A 591 -1.65 2.99 31.21
CA LYS A 591 -2.49 2.73 30.02
C LYS A 591 -2.98 1.28 29.95
N THR A 592 -2.31 0.35 30.63
CA THR A 592 -2.71 -1.07 30.69
C THR A 592 -3.44 -1.48 31.98
N ALA A 593 -3.69 -0.54 32.90
CA ALA A 593 -4.49 -0.82 34.09
C ALA A 593 -5.91 -1.29 33.70
N PRO A 594 -6.60 -2.15 34.49
CA PRO A 594 -7.96 -2.61 34.20
C PRO A 594 -8.97 -1.45 34.03
N LEU A 595 -9.98 -1.63 33.17
CA LEU A 595 -11.04 -0.64 32.88
C LEU A 595 -11.98 -0.44 34.09
#